data_81d3054442c76e2db56c90c8721499cc
#
_entry.id   81d3054442c76e2db56c90c8721499cc
#
_cell.length_a   1.000
_cell.length_b   1.000
_cell.length_c   1.000
_cell.angle_alpha   90.00
_cell.angle_beta   90.00
_cell.angle_gamma   90.00
#
_symmetry.space_group_name_H-M   'P 1'
#
loop_
_entity.id
_entity.type
_entity.pdbx_description
1 polymer ?
#
loop_
_entity_poly.entity_id
_entity_poly.type
_entity_poly.pdbx_seq_one_letter_code
_entity_poly.pdbx_strand_id
1 'polypeptide(L)'
;MNNLQTHIKNYLEYCQYQKMLDKKTIKAYRIDLQQFRTKTKADSITDITTDTLENFIAALHQKYKPKTVKRKIASVKALFHYLVYSKLSCEQLRNMV
;
A
#
# COMPACT_ATOMS: atom_id res chain seq x y z
N MET A 1 8.51 4.20 13.96
CA MET A 1 7.07 4.24 14.21
C MET A 1 6.29 3.57 13.10
N ASN A 2 5.25 2.84 13.48
CA ASN A 2 4.45 2.07 12.51
C ASN A 2 3.32 2.89 11.91
N ASN A 3 3.61 4.12 11.57
CA ASN A 3 2.68 5.04 10.96
C ASN A 3 2.48 4.67 9.49
N LEU A 4 1.23 4.55 9.05
CA LEU A 4 0.95 4.17 7.67
C LEU A 4 1.52 5.18 6.68
N GLN A 5 1.46 6.46 6.99
CA GLN A 5 2.03 7.51 6.15
C GLN A 5 3.52 7.30 5.94
N THR A 6 4.23 6.94 6.99
CA THR A 6 5.67 6.68 6.91
C THR A 6 5.95 5.46 6.02
N HIS A 7 5.14 4.43 6.14
CA HIS A 7 5.29 3.23 5.30
C HIS A 7 5.03 3.55 3.83
N ILE A 8 4.02 4.36 3.56
CA ILE A 8 3.73 4.78 2.19
C ILE A 8 4.92 5.54 1.61
N LYS A 9 5.47 6.47 2.38
CA LYS A 9 6.63 7.25 1.96
C LYS A 9 7.82 6.34 1.66
N ASN A 10 8.10 5.40 2.56
CA ASN A 10 9.21 4.48 2.40
C ASN A 10 9.03 3.59 1.18
N TYR A 11 7.81 3.13 0.93
CA TYR A 11 7.51 2.32 -0.23
C TYR A 11 7.72 3.11 -1.53
N LEU A 12 7.27 4.36 -1.56
CA LEU A 12 7.45 5.20 -2.74
C LEU A 12 8.92 5.47 -3.03
N GLU A 13 9.72 5.67 -1.99
CA GLU A 13 11.16 5.81 -2.14
C GLU A 13 11.79 4.53 -2.68
N TYR A 14 11.34 3.39 -2.16
CA TYR A 14 11.78 2.08 -2.66
C TYR A 14 11.47 1.93 -4.15
N CYS A 15 10.28 2.33 -4.57
CA CYS A 15 9.89 2.27 -5.97
C CYS A 15 10.78 3.16 -6.84
N GLN A 16 11.14 4.33 -6.31
CA GLN A 16 11.95 5.29 -7.07
C GLN A 16 13.40 4.83 -7.20
N TYR A 17 14.00 4.37 -6.10
CA TYR A 17 15.44 4.11 -6.08
C TYR A 17 15.81 2.65 -6.28
N GLN A 18 14.97 1.71 -5.86
CA GLN A 18 15.28 0.30 -6.00
C GLN A 18 14.66 -0.31 -7.25
N LYS A 19 13.39 -0.02 -7.50
CA LYS A 19 12.70 -0.54 -8.67
C LYS A 19 12.85 0.34 -9.89
N MET A 20 13.32 1.55 -9.72
CA MET A 20 13.55 2.48 -10.81
C MET A 20 12.29 2.73 -11.65
N LEU A 21 11.15 2.80 -11.02
CA LEU A 21 9.89 3.06 -11.70
C LEU A 21 9.87 4.50 -12.19
N ASP A 22 9.12 4.75 -13.27
CA ASP A 22 9.08 6.10 -13.82
C ASP A 22 8.23 7.02 -12.94
N LYS A 23 8.36 8.32 -13.18
CA LYS A 23 7.72 9.35 -12.37
C LYS A 23 6.20 9.26 -12.44
N LYS A 24 5.65 8.89 -13.58
CA LYS A 24 4.21 8.79 -13.76
C LYS A 24 3.64 7.65 -12.92
N THR A 25 4.32 6.52 -12.91
CA THR A 25 3.90 5.36 -12.12
C THR A 25 3.96 5.67 -10.64
N ILE A 26 5.04 6.32 -10.19
CA ILE A 26 5.21 6.68 -8.78
C ILE A 26 4.14 7.69 -8.37
N LYS A 27 3.82 8.65 -9.23
CA LYS A 27 2.78 9.63 -8.95
C LYS A 27 1.42 8.95 -8.79
N ALA A 28 1.11 7.99 -9.67
CA ALA A 28 -0.15 7.25 -9.60
C ALA A 28 -0.23 6.45 -8.29
N TYR A 29 0.85 5.78 -7.92
CA TYR A 29 0.90 5.04 -6.66
C TYR A 29 0.70 5.96 -5.47
N ARG A 30 1.34 7.13 -5.48
CA ARG A 30 1.20 8.10 -4.41
C ARG A 30 -0.26 8.51 -4.23
N ILE A 31 -0.93 8.84 -5.33
CA ILE A 31 -2.32 9.25 -5.30
C ILE A 31 -3.19 8.12 -4.76
N ASP A 32 -3.00 6.91 -5.29
CA ASP A 32 -3.80 5.76 -4.90
C ASP A 32 -3.61 5.40 -3.41
N LEU A 33 -2.38 5.44 -2.94
CA LEU A 33 -2.08 5.08 -1.55
C LEU A 33 -2.53 6.15 -0.57
N GLN A 34 -2.42 7.43 -0.93
CA GLN A 34 -2.95 8.50 -0.10
C GLN A 34 -4.45 8.43 -0.02
N GLN A 35 -5.10 8.09 -1.12
CA GLN A 35 -6.54 7.91 -1.13
C GLN A 35 -6.96 6.75 -0.23
N PHE A 36 -6.23 5.66 -0.27
CA PHE A 36 -6.47 4.51 0.61
C PHE A 36 -6.38 4.93 2.07
N ARG A 37 -5.33 5.63 2.43
CA ARG A 37 -5.15 6.11 3.80
C ARG A 37 -6.29 7.02 4.23
N THR A 38 -6.65 7.98 3.37
CA THR A 38 -7.71 8.93 3.68
C THR A 38 -9.06 8.25 3.83
N LYS A 39 -9.37 7.33 2.93
CA LYS A 39 -10.66 6.65 2.92
C LYS A 39 -10.83 5.70 4.10
N THR A 40 -9.79 5.00 4.47
CA THR A 40 -9.85 4.05 5.59
C THR A 40 -9.63 4.72 6.93
N LYS A 41 -9.11 5.95 6.92
CA LYS A 41 -8.77 6.70 8.13
C LYS A 41 -7.79 5.95 9.01
N ALA A 42 -7.00 5.07 8.41
CA ALA A 42 -6.01 4.28 9.13
C ALA A 42 -4.75 5.09 9.39
N ASP A 43 -4.31 5.13 10.63
CA ASP A 43 -3.05 5.80 10.99
C ASP A 43 -1.90 4.82 11.07
N SER A 44 -2.18 3.56 11.32
CA SER A 44 -1.16 2.52 11.40
C SER A 44 -1.64 1.27 10.69
N ILE A 45 -0.70 0.36 10.42
CA ILE A 45 -1.02 -0.89 9.73
C ILE A 45 -1.96 -1.75 10.56
N THR A 46 -1.84 -1.66 11.88
CA THR A 46 -2.71 -2.44 12.78
C THR A 46 -4.16 -2.01 12.74
N ASP A 47 -4.43 -0.80 12.23
CA ASP A 47 -5.79 -0.30 12.07
C ASP A 47 -6.50 -0.92 10.86
N ILE A 48 -5.74 -1.58 10.00
CA ILE A 48 -6.29 -2.11 8.75
C ILE A 48 -6.69 -3.56 8.97
N THR A 49 -8.01 -3.80 8.90
CA THR A 49 -8.59 -5.13 9.06
C THR A 49 -9.19 -5.59 7.75
N THR A 50 -9.64 -6.83 7.72
CA THR A 50 -10.35 -7.36 6.55
C THR A 50 -11.59 -6.52 6.25
N ASP A 51 -12.33 -6.12 7.28
CA ASP A 51 -13.51 -5.27 7.10
C ASP A 51 -13.13 -3.92 6.50
N THR A 52 -12.03 -3.33 6.96
CA THR A 52 -11.54 -2.07 6.42
C THR A 52 -11.26 -2.19 4.92
N LEU A 53 -10.60 -3.27 4.52
CA LEU A 53 -10.27 -3.50 3.13
C LEU A 53 -11.52 -3.76 2.29
N GLU A 54 -12.45 -4.55 2.79
CA GLU A 54 -13.69 -4.85 2.08
C GLU A 54 -14.51 -3.58 1.87
N ASN A 55 -14.62 -2.74 2.89
CA ASN A 55 -15.34 -1.47 2.79
C ASN A 55 -14.67 -0.54 1.79
N PHE A 56 -13.35 -0.49 1.78
CA PHE A 56 -12.61 0.32 0.83
C PHE A 56 -12.86 -0.15 -0.61
N ILE A 57 -12.80 -1.46 -0.85
CA ILE A 57 -13.03 -2.02 -2.18
C ILE A 57 -14.46 -1.74 -2.64
N ALA A 58 -15.45 -1.91 -1.75
CA ALA A 58 -16.84 -1.63 -2.09
C ALA A 58 -17.03 -0.17 -2.46
N ALA A 59 -16.41 0.75 -1.71
CA ALA A 59 -16.48 2.17 -2.02
C ALA A 59 -15.87 2.49 -3.38
N LEU A 60 -14.78 1.81 -3.74
CA LEU A 60 -14.16 2.01 -5.04
C LEU A 60 -15.08 1.56 -6.17
N HIS A 61 -15.74 0.41 -6.01
CA HIS A 61 -16.65 -0.09 -7.03
C HIS A 61 -17.83 0.83 -7.24
N GLN A 62 -18.27 1.54 -6.22
CA GLN A 62 -19.37 2.50 -6.34
C GLN A 62 -18.96 3.77 -7.07
N LYS A 63 -17.69 4.15 -6.98
CA LYS A 63 -17.24 5.43 -7.49
C LYS A 63 -16.49 5.34 -8.83
N TYR A 64 -15.79 4.24 -9.06
CA TYR A 64 -14.89 4.11 -10.20
C TYR A 64 -15.26 2.94 -11.10
N LYS A 65 -14.80 3.00 -12.35
CA LYS A 65 -14.96 1.91 -13.29
C LYS A 65 -14.06 0.72 -12.89
N PRO A 66 -14.42 -0.50 -13.29
CA PRO A 66 -13.66 -1.69 -12.88
C PRO A 66 -12.16 -1.61 -13.17
N LYS A 67 -11.78 -1.01 -14.28
CA LYS A 67 -10.36 -0.89 -14.64
C LYS A 67 -9.61 -0.03 -13.62
N THR A 68 -10.21 1.08 -13.21
CA THR A 68 -9.62 1.99 -12.22
C THR A 68 -9.58 1.32 -10.85
N VAL A 69 -10.64 0.62 -10.47
CA VAL A 69 -10.69 -0.13 -9.23
C VAL A 69 -9.56 -1.14 -9.16
N LYS A 70 -9.36 -1.88 -10.24
CA LYS A 70 -8.32 -2.89 -10.32
C LYS A 70 -6.93 -2.28 -10.11
N ARG A 71 -6.69 -1.14 -10.73
CA ARG A 71 -5.41 -0.44 -10.57
C ARG A 71 -5.18 0.00 -9.13
N LYS A 72 -6.20 0.58 -8.49
CA LYS A 72 -6.07 1.06 -7.11
C LYS A 72 -5.89 -0.09 -6.13
N ILE A 73 -6.57 -1.20 -6.35
CA ILE A 73 -6.38 -2.39 -5.53
C ILE A 73 -4.96 -2.93 -5.70
N ALA A 74 -4.47 -2.93 -6.92
CA ALA A 74 -3.11 -3.40 -7.20
C ALA A 74 -2.06 -2.53 -6.48
N SER A 75 -2.27 -1.21 -6.42
CA SER A 75 -1.37 -0.32 -5.70
C SER A 75 -1.33 -0.66 -4.21
N VAL A 76 -2.49 -0.89 -3.61
CA VAL A 76 -2.57 -1.25 -2.19
C VAL A 76 -1.92 -2.61 -1.94
N LYS A 77 -2.18 -3.58 -2.80
CA LYS A 77 -1.56 -4.90 -2.70
C LYS A 77 -0.04 -4.81 -2.77
N ALA A 78 0.45 -3.98 -3.67
CA ALA A 78 1.90 -3.81 -3.84
C ALA A 78 2.52 -3.25 -2.56
N LEU A 79 1.85 -2.28 -1.92
CA LEU A 79 2.33 -1.74 -0.65
C LEU A 79 2.39 -2.82 0.42
N PHE A 80 1.32 -3.60 0.56
CA PHE A 80 1.29 -4.66 1.57
C PHE A 80 2.32 -5.74 1.30
N HIS A 81 2.51 -6.08 0.04
CA HIS A 81 3.55 -7.04 -0.35
C HIS A 81 4.93 -6.55 0.08
N TYR A 82 5.21 -5.29 -0.16
CA TYR A 82 6.46 -4.68 0.25
C TYR A 82 6.63 -4.73 1.77
N LEU A 83 5.57 -4.39 2.50
CA LEU A 83 5.64 -4.36 3.97
C LEU A 83 5.87 -5.75 4.55
N VAL A 84 5.15 -6.74 4.03
CA VAL A 84 5.31 -8.11 4.47
C VAL A 84 6.70 -8.63 4.13
N TYR A 85 7.16 -8.37 2.93
CA TYR A 85 8.49 -8.79 2.48
C TYR A 85 9.58 -8.18 3.35
N SER A 86 9.51 -6.87 3.60
CA SER A 86 10.52 -6.18 4.40
C SER A 86 10.55 -6.70 5.83
N LYS A 87 9.37 -6.92 6.40
CA LYS A 87 9.26 -7.39 7.76
C LYS A 87 9.71 -8.84 7.88
N LEU A 88 9.27 -9.69 6.96
CA LEU A 88 9.65 -11.10 6.95
C LEU A 88 11.13 -11.27 6.65
N SER A 89 11.67 -10.42 5.82
CA SER A 89 13.10 -10.45 5.51
C SER A 89 13.94 -10.32 6.76
N CYS A 90 13.55 -9.46 7.69
CA CYS A 90 14.27 -9.29 8.95
C CYS A 90 14.00 -10.45 9.92
N GLU A 91 12.73 -10.83 10.05
CA GLU A 91 12.35 -11.86 11.02
C GLU A 91 12.76 -13.26 10.57
N GLN A 92 12.58 -13.54 9.27
CA GLN A 92 12.95 -14.86 8.74
C GLN A 92 14.44 -15.09 8.77
N LEU A 93 15.22 -14.07 8.48
CA LEU A 93 16.67 -14.20 8.56
C LEU A 93 17.12 -14.53 9.98
N ARG A 94 16.45 -13.95 10.98
CA ARG A 94 16.72 -14.28 12.37
C ARG A 94 16.37 -15.72 12.70
N ASN A 95 15.23 -16.18 12.17
CA ASN A 95 14.71 -17.51 12.51
C ASN A 95 15.39 -18.62 11.73
N MET A 96 15.95 -18.29 10.59
CA MET A 96 16.61 -19.28 9.75
C MET A 96 18.08 -19.48 10.06
N VAL A 97 18.64 -18.61 10.87
CA VAL A 97 20.06 -18.67 11.25
C VAL A 97 20.24 -19.37 12.56
#